data_f7463aa541a83d3444bb3f8710ef85bf
#
_entry.id   f7463aa541a83d3444bb3f8710ef85bf
#
_cell.length_a   1.000
_cell.length_b   1.000
_cell.length_c   1.000
_cell.angle_alpha   90.00
_cell.angle_beta   90.00
_cell.angle_gamma   90.00
#
_symmetry.space_group_name_H-M   'P 1'
#
loop_
_entity.id
_entity.type
_entity.pdbx_description
1 polymer ?
#
loop_
_entity_poly.entity_id
_entity_poly.type
_entity_poly.pdbx_seq_one_letter_code
_entity_poly.pdbx_strand_id
1 'polypeptide(L)'
;MKNDFLVVIPARLGSKRLPGKPLIKFKGIPMIIKTFIQCNKVIKKDKILIATDSKRIKKVCNQYNVNCIITSKKCLTGTDRVFEVAKKIKKKFYINLQGDEPFFYPKDIKKFINF
;
A
#
# COMPACT_ATOMS: atom_id res chain seq x y z
N MET A 1 17.90 -2.58 -12.36
CA MET A 1 17.23 -1.57 -13.18
C MET A 1 16.30 -0.76 -12.34
N LYS A 2 16.37 0.55 -12.47
CA LYS A 2 15.59 1.46 -11.62
C LYS A 2 14.07 1.31 -11.75
N ASN A 3 13.60 0.76 -12.88
CA ASN A 3 12.17 0.66 -13.14
C ASN A 3 11.56 -0.69 -12.75
N ASP A 4 12.38 -1.63 -12.28
CA ASP A 4 11.88 -2.96 -11.93
C ASP A 4 11.60 -3.04 -10.44
N PHE A 5 10.60 -2.27 -9.99
CA PHE A 5 10.22 -2.22 -8.59
C PHE A 5 8.70 -2.15 -8.45
N LEU A 6 8.23 -2.47 -7.26
CA LEU A 6 6.82 -2.34 -6.89
C LEU A 6 6.75 -1.74 -5.49
N VAL A 7 5.95 -0.69 -5.34
CA VAL A 7 5.63 -0.15 -4.02
C VAL A 7 4.42 -0.93 -3.50
N VAL A 8 4.59 -1.60 -2.38
CA VAL A 8 3.52 -2.37 -1.74
C VAL A 8 3.09 -1.63 -0.48
N ILE A 9 1.80 -1.34 -0.41
CA ILE A 9 1.21 -0.68 0.76
C ILE A 9 0.37 -1.72 1.49
N PRO A 10 0.94 -2.38 2.53
CA PRO A 10 0.15 -3.34 3.30
C PRO A 10 -0.87 -2.63 4.17
N ALA A 11 -2.07 -3.17 4.24
CA ALA A 11 -3.15 -2.59 5.02
C ALA A 11 -4.04 -3.68 5.59
N ARG A 12 -4.48 -3.51 6.82
CA ARG A 12 -5.42 -4.44 7.46
C ARG A 12 -6.35 -3.67 8.40
N LEU A 13 -7.55 -4.22 8.61
CA LEU A 13 -8.53 -3.60 9.51
C LEU A 13 -8.29 -3.98 10.97
N GLY A 14 -7.70 -5.14 11.24
CA GLY A 14 -7.57 -5.71 12.58
C GLY A 14 -6.44 -5.14 13.42
N SER A 15 -6.25 -3.83 13.45
CA SER A 15 -5.27 -3.20 14.31
C SER A 15 -5.80 -3.17 15.75
N LYS A 16 -4.94 -3.52 16.72
CA LYS A 16 -5.30 -3.44 18.14
C LYS A 16 -5.47 -2.00 18.62
N ARG A 17 -4.70 -1.07 18.06
CA ARG A 17 -4.72 0.34 18.50
C ARG A 17 -5.92 1.08 17.94
N LEU A 18 -6.18 0.90 16.68
CA LEU A 18 -7.26 1.63 16.01
C LEU A 18 -7.84 0.75 14.92
N PRO A 19 -8.78 -0.16 15.29
CA PRO A 19 -9.41 -1.05 14.32
C PRO A 19 -10.05 -0.24 13.20
N GLY A 20 -9.85 -0.68 11.96
CA GLY A 20 -10.43 0.00 10.81
C GLY A 20 -9.71 1.25 10.38
N LYS A 21 -8.52 1.55 10.93
CA LYS A 21 -7.77 2.76 10.62
C LYS A 21 -7.61 3.04 9.12
N PRO A 22 -7.30 2.05 8.27
CA PRO A 22 -7.15 2.33 6.82
C PRO A 22 -8.40 2.90 6.17
N LEU A 23 -9.58 2.64 6.72
CA LEU A 23 -10.85 3.11 6.18
C LEU A 23 -11.37 4.38 6.86
N ILE A 24 -10.71 4.84 7.91
CA ILE A 24 -11.07 6.10 8.56
C ILE A 24 -10.82 7.23 7.57
N LYS A 25 -11.82 8.10 7.42
CA LYS A 25 -11.74 9.20 6.47
C LYS A 25 -11.09 10.42 7.10
N PHE A 26 -10.24 11.07 6.34
CA PHE A 26 -9.69 12.38 6.68
C PHE A 26 -10.02 13.31 5.52
N LYS A 27 -10.80 14.35 5.79
CA LYS A 27 -11.32 15.26 4.76
C LYS A 27 -12.08 14.50 3.67
N GLY A 28 -12.87 13.51 4.09
CA GLY A 28 -13.73 12.75 3.20
C GLY A 28 -13.07 11.61 2.43
N ILE A 29 -11.78 11.39 2.61
CA ILE A 29 -11.03 10.36 1.88
C ILE A 29 -10.45 9.34 2.86
N PRO A 30 -10.64 8.02 2.62
CA PRO A 30 -10.07 7.00 3.50
C PRO A 30 -8.54 7.11 3.59
N MET A 31 -7.99 6.83 4.76
CA MET A 31 -6.55 6.92 5.01
C MET A 31 -5.72 6.14 4.00
N ILE A 32 -6.15 4.91 3.68
CA ILE A 32 -5.41 4.09 2.72
C ILE A 32 -5.33 4.74 1.33
N ILE A 33 -6.41 5.43 0.94
CA ILE A 33 -6.43 6.14 -0.34
C ILE A 33 -5.55 7.38 -0.28
N LYS A 34 -5.50 8.05 0.86
CA LYS A 34 -4.59 9.19 1.06
C LYS A 34 -3.14 8.76 0.90
N THR A 35 -2.78 7.61 1.48
CA THR A 35 -1.43 7.06 1.34
C THR A 35 -1.11 6.80 -0.14
N PHE A 36 -2.06 6.20 -0.86
CA PHE A 36 -1.89 5.96 -2.28
C PHE A 36 -1.69 7.28 -3.05
N ILE A 37 -2.51 8.29 -2.77
CA ILE A 37 -2.44 9.58 -3.46
C ILE A 37 -1.06 10.21 -3.27
N GLN A 38 -0.54 10.18 -2.05
CA GLN A 38 0.79 10.73 -1.77
C GLN A 38 1.88 9.99 -2.54
N CYS A 39 1.79 8.67 -2.57
CA CYS A 39 2.74 7.84 -3.31
C CYS A 39 2.67 8.13 -4.80
N ASN A 40 1.45 8.29 -5.32
CA ASN A 40 1.21 8.50 -6.74
C ASN A 40 1.70 9.85 -7.25
N LYS A 41 2.07 10.76 -6.35
CA LYS A 41 2.67 12.04 -6.75
C LYS A 41 4.05 11.86 -7.37
N VAL A 42 4.76 10.80 -7.01
CA VAL A 42 6.12 10.54 -7.48
C VAL A 42 6.31 9.19 -8.15
N ILE A 43 5.37 8.27 -7.94
CA ILE A 43 5.43 6.91 -8.47
C ILE A 43 4.23 6.69 -9.39
N LYS A 44 4.46 6.11 -10.55
CA LYS A 44 3.37 5.78 -11.48
C LYS A 44 2.39 4.81 -10.83
N LYS A 45 1.11 4.99 -11.12
CA LYS A 45 0.03 4.19 -10.54
C LYS A 45 0.23 2.70 -10.74
N ASP A 46 0.75 2.27 -11.89
CA ASP A 46 0.95 0.85 -12.18
C ASP A 46 2.08 0.22 -11.36
N LYS A 47 2.84 1.02 -10.63
CA LYS A 47 3.92 0.55 -9.76
C LYS A 47 3.54 0.63 -8.28
N ILE A 48 2.26 0.85 -7.98
CA ILE A 48 1.75 0.96 -6.61
C ILE A 48 0.67 -0.09 -6.42
N LEU A 49 0.79 -0.90 -5.37
CA LEU A 49 -0.16 -1.96 -5.08
C LEU A 49 -0.49 -1.95 -3.60
N ILE A 50 -1.79 -1.88 -3.29
CA ILE A 50 -2.25 -2.07 -1.91
C ILE A 50 -2.47 -3.57 -1.70
N ALA A 51 -1.94 -4.10 -0.61
CA ALA A 51 -2.07 -5.50 -0.26
C ALA A 51 -2.82 -5.63 1.06
N THR A 52 -3.92 -6.37 1.06
CA THR A 52 -4.79 -6.46 2.23
C THR A 52 -5.48 -7.82 2.29
N ASP A 53 -5.87 -8.23 3.50
CA ASP A 53 -6.73 -9.39 3.68
C ASP A 53 -8.21 -9.01 3.78
N SER A 54 -8.53 -7.73 3.67
CA SER A 54 -9.88 -7.20 3.86
C SER A 54 -10.60 -6.97 2.55
N LYS A 55 -11.74 -7.62 2.38
CA LYS A 55 -12.61 -7.38 1.23
C LYS A 55 -13.17 -5.96 1.21
N ARG A 56 -13.36 -5.37 2.39
CA ARG A 56 -13.85 -3.98 2.51
C ARG A 56 -12.81 -2.99 1.97
N ILE A 57 -11.54 -3.20 2.31
CA ILE A 57 -10.46 -2.36 1.76
C ILE A 57 -10.37 -2.55 0.25
N LYS A 58 -10.44 -3.79 -0.21
CA LYS A 58 -10.43 -4.08 -1.65
C LYS A 58 -11.54 -3.34 -2.37
N LYS A 59 -12.75 -3.36 -1.82
CA LYS A 59 -13.91 -2.67 -2.41
C LYS A 59 -13.66 -1.17 -2.50
N VAL A 60 -13.14 -0.57 -1.44
CA VAL A 60 -12.82 0.87 -1.44
C VAL A 60 -11.76 1.19 -2.49
N CYS A 61 -10.72 0.36 -2.58
CA CYS A 61 -9.69 0.57 -3.62
C CYS A 61 -10.29 0.52 -5.02
N ASN A 62 -11.21 -0.41 -5.26
CA ASN A 62 -11.89 -0.50 -6.56
C ASN A 62 -12.70 0.75 -6.85
N GLN A 63 -13.35 1.32 -5.85
CA GLN A 63 -14.12 2.56 -6.02
C GLN A 63 -13.25 3.74 -6.42
N TYR A 64 -12.00 3.75 -5.97
CA TYR A 64 -11.05 4.83 -6.30
C TYR A 64 -10.11 4.46 -7.45
N ASN A 65 -10.33 3.32 -8.09
CA ASN A 65 -9.49 2.85 -9.19
C ASN A 65 -8.04 2.63 -8.78
N VAL A 66 -7.84 2.10 -7.59
CA VAL A 66 -6.52 1.84 -7.03
C VAL A 66 -6.24 0.34 -7.09
N ASN A 67 -5.06 -0.03 -7.56
CA ASN A 67 -4.66 -1.43 -7.63
C ASN A 67 -4.57 -2.03 -6.24
N CYS A 68 -5.21 -3.17 -6.06
CA CYS A 68 -5.26 -3.84 -4.76
C CYS A 68 -5.30 -5.35 -4.95
N ILE A 69 -4.55 -6.07 -4.13
CA ILE A 69 -4.53 -7.53 -4.13
C ILE A 69 -4.93 -8.04 -2.75
N ILE A 70 -5.68 -9.14 -2.74
CA ILE A 70 -6.04 -9.83 -1.49
C ILE A 70 -4.90 -10.78 -1.13
N THR A 71 -4.45 -10.68 0.13
CA THR A 71 -3.42 -11.55 0.69
C THR A 71 -4.00 -12.38 1.83
N SER A 72 -3.21 -13.33 2.33
CA SER A 72 -3.64 -14.22 3.40
C SER A 72 -3.88 -13.49 4.72
N LYS A 73 -4.88 -13.94 5.47
CA LYS A 73 -5.12 -13.48 6.84
C LYS A 73 -4.03 -13.93 7.80
N LYS A 74 -3.19 -14.88 7.38
CA LYS A 74 -2.09 -15.39 8.19
C LYS A 74 -0.89 -14.45 8.26
N CYS A 75 -0.87 -13.40 7.43
CA CYS A 75 0.20 -12.41 7.50
C CYS A 75 0.13 -11.67 8.83
N LEU A 76 1.18 -11.79 9.64
CA LEU A 76 1.25 -11.15 10.95
C LEU A 76 1.79 -9.72 10.89
N THR A 77 2.60 -9.44 9.87
CA THR A 77 3.24 -8.14 9.72
C THR A 77 3.08 -7.63 8.29
N GLY A 78 3.38 -6.34 8.08
CA GLY A 78 3.42 -5.77 6.74
C GLY A 78 4.49 -6.44 5.89
N THR A 79 5.62 -6.82 6.50
CA THR A 79 6.69 -7.52 5.80
C THR A 79 6.24 -8.88 5.28
N ASP A 80 5.50 -9.64 6.10
CA ASP A 80 4.94 -10.93 5.66
C ASP A 80 4.04 -10.74 4.44
N ARG A 81 3.27 -9.68 4.44
CA ARG A 81 2.33 -9.36 3.35
C ARG A 81 3.08 -9.01 2.07
N VAL A 82 4.17 -8.25 2.19
CA VAL A 82 5.03 -7.94 1.03
C VAL A 82 5.65 -9.22 0.47
N PHE A 83 6.07 -10.14 1.33
CA PHE A 83 6.60 -11.45 0.88
C PHE A 83 5.56 -12.22 0.07
N GLU A 84 4.32 -12.23 0.51
CA GLU A 84 3.27 -12.93 -0.23
C GLU A 84 3.07 -12.30 -1.62
N VAL A 85 3.09 -10.97 -1.69
CA VAL A 85 3.01 -10.26 -2.98
C VAL A 85 4.20 -10.63 -3.86
N ALA A 86 5.39 -10.69 -3.27
CA ALA A 86 6.61 -11.01 -4.02
C ALA A 86 6.56 -12.39 -4.65
N LYS A 87 5.87 -13.34 -4.03
CA LYS A 87 5.69 -14.68 -4.61
C LYS A 87 4.77 -14.65 -5.83
N LYS A 88 3.84 -13.71 -5.88
CA LYS A 88 2.85 -13.62 -6.96
C LYS A 88 3.28 -12.68 -8.08
N ILE A 89 3.98 -11.60 -7.73
CA ILE A 89 4.40 -10.58 -8.68
C ILE A 89 5.92 -10.40 -8.55
N LYS A 90 6.65 -10.87 -9.55
CA LYS A 90 8.12 -10.87 -9.53
C LYS A 90 8.67 -9.50 -9.95
N LYS A 91 9.43 -8.88 -9.06
CA LYS A 91 10.16 -7.65 -9.31
C LYS A 91 11.54 -7.75 -8.66
N LYS A 92 12.45 -6.89 -9.06
CA LYS A 92 13.79 -6.86 -8.44
C LYS A 92 13.76 -6.19 -7.07
N PHE A 93 12.88 -5.20 -6.89
CA PHE A 93 12.79 -4.45 -5.65
C PHE A 93 11.35 -4.30 -5.21
N TYR A 94 11.14 -4.34 -3.90
CA TYR A 94 9.85 -4.04 -3.30
C TYR A 94 10.06 -2.97 -2.25
N ILE A 95 9.23 -1.93 -2.30
CA ILE A 95 9.25 -0.88 -1.29
C ILE A 95 8.04 -1.09 -0.40
N ASN A 96 8.28 -1.34 0.90
CA ASN A 96 7.23 -1.53 1.88
C ASN A 96 6.85 -0.17 2.47
N LEU A 97 5.71 0.36 2.04
CA LEU A 97 5.23 1.65 2.51
C LEU A 97 4.01 1.42 3.41
N GLN A 98 4.12 1.83 4.67
CA GLN A 98 3.04 1.62 5.64
C GLN A 98 1.79 2.37 5.26
N GLY A 99 0.65 1.68 5.26
CA GLY A 99 -0.63 2.24 4.84
C GLY A 99 -1.23 3.25 5.82
N ASP A 100 -0.63 3.40 7.00
CA ASP A 100 -1.08 4.35 8.00
C ASP A 100 -0.23 5.62 8.05
N GLU A 101 0.60 5.86 7.04
CA GLU A 101 1.44 7.05 6.94
C GLU A 101 1.06 7.90 5.73
N PRO A 102 -0.14 8.50 5.72
CA PRO A 102 -0.59 9.27 4.55
C PRO A 102 0.08 10.62 4.39
N PHE A 103 0.85 11.06 5.39
CA PHE A 103 1.46 12.38 5.41
C PHE A 103 2.98 12.36 5.26
N PHE A 104 3.53 11.30 4.68
CA PHE A 104 4.95 11.25 4.38
C PHE A 104 5.28 12.20 3.22
N TYR A 105 6.55 12.56 3.10
CA TYR A 105 7.00 13.38 1.98
C TYR A 105 7.27 12.51 0.76
N PRO A 106 6.57 12.74 -0.37
CA PRO A 106 6.78 11.93 -1.58
C PRO A 106 8.23 11.90 -2.07
N LYS A 107 8.98 12.98 -1.89
CA LYS A 107 10.39 13.03 -2.29
C LYS A 107 11.25 12.02 -1.56
N ASP A 108 10.84 11.56 -0.36
CA ASP A 108 11.61 10.57 0.39
C ASP A 108 11.56 9.21 -0.29
N ILE A 109 10.42 8.87 -0.88
CA ILE A 109 10.31 7.64 -1.68
C ILE A 109 11.17 7.74 -2.92
N LYS A 110 11.16 8.90 -3.58
CA LYS A 110 11.93 9.11 -4.79
C LYS A 110 13.43 8.93 -4.55
N LYS A 111 13.91 9.31 -3.37
CA LYS A 111 15.32 9.12 -3.01
C LYS A 111 15.72 7.64 -3.01
N PHE A 112 14.83 6.74 -2.54
CA PHE A 112 15.10 5.31 -2.56
C PHE A 112 15.23 4.76 -3.98
N ILE A 113 14.49 5.32 -4.89
CA ILE A 113 14.43 4.83 -6.27
C ILE A 113 15.58 5.37 -7.11
N ASN A 114 16.01 6.59 -6.87
CA ASN A 114 17.06 7.26 -7.64
C ASN A 114 18.48 6.99 -7.11
N PHE A 115 18.58 6.13 -6.15
CA PHE A 115 19.84 5.84 -5.49
C PHE A 115 20.75 4.88 -6.26
#